data_ff0b7e574810e2690ee9263eb3e9567c
#
_entry.id   ff0b7e574810e2690ee9263eb3e9567c
#
_cell.length_a   1.000
_cell.length_b   1.000
_cell.length_c   1.000
_cell.angle_alpha   90.00
_cell.angle_beta   90.00
_cell.angle_gamma   90.00
#
_symmetry.space_group_name_H-M   'P 1'
#
loop_
_entity.id
_entity.type
_entity.pdbx_description
1 polymer ?
#
loop_
_entity_poly.entity_id
_entity_poly.type
_entity_poly.pdbx_seq_one_letter_code
_entity_poly.pdbx_strand_id
1 'polypeptide(L)'
;MNESASATKTMVVDGRPLPDTLDEAMIHAVVHGFYDEIRRDALLGPIFNGAIAPEQWPHHLSKMCDFWSATLLRTSRYDGRPLPPHLAIPELGEEHFRRWLSLFQATVQRVCPPEAGSLFLERALRIAHSFRLAIAHNRGPTTLEIRPTARESWERRGRPPPDPKFSPVNLRCLKVELRSPQ
;
A
#
# COMPACT_ATOMS: atom_id res chain seq x y z
N MET A 1 -31.90 32.47 -16.56
CA MET A 1 -31.56 31.09 -16.26
C MET A 1 -30.06 31.06 -16.09
N ASN A 2 -29.61 31.01 -14.85
CA ASN A 2 -28.17 31.11 -14.52
C ASN A 2 -27.71 29.72 -14.07
N GLU A 3 -27.15 28.96 -15.00
CA GLU A 3 -26.48 27.69 -14.66
C GLU A 3 -25.17 28.01 -13.99
N SER A 4 -25.19 27.95 -12.66
CA SER A 4 -23.96 27.92 -11.87
C SER A 4 -23.24 26.59 -12.08
N ALA A 5 -22.31 26.54 -13.01
CA ALA A 5 -21.37 25.45 -13.15
C ALA A 5 -20.55 25.38 -11.83
N SER A 6 -20.88 24.42 -10.98
CA SER A 6 -20.08 24.09 -9.80
C SER A 6 -18.73 23.60 -10.29
N ALA A 7 -17.71 24.43 -10.20
CA ALA A 7 -16.33 24.05 -10.49
C ALA A 7 -15.93 22.96 -9.47
N THR A 8 -15.91 21.72 -9.91
CA THR A 8 -15.40 20.58 -9.13
C THR A 8 -13.93 20.85 -8.87
N LYS A 9 -13.59 21.16 -7.63
CA LYS A 9 -12.21 21.42 -7.20
C LYS A 9 -11.43 20.10 -7.30
N THR A 10 -10.72 19.90 -8.41
CA THR A 10 -9.87 18.73 -8.61
C THR A 10 -8.80 18.69 -7.50
N MET A 11 -8.81 17.64 -6.70
CA MET A 11 -7.80 17.43 -5.67
C MET A 11 -6.50 17.01 -6.33
N VAL A 12 -5.39 17.64 -5.94
CA VAL A 12 -4.04 17.33 -6.46
C VAL A 12 -3.22 16.66 -5.34
N VAL A 13 -2.69 15.48 -5.61
CA VAL A 13 -1.83 14.73 -4.69
C VAL A 13 -0.51 14.40 -5.39
N ASP A 14 0.61 14.74 -4.74
CA ASP A 14 1.96 14.57 -5.28
C ASP A 14 2.13 15.22 -6.69
N GLY A 15 1.49 16.38 -6.92
CA GLY A 15 1.54 17.12 -8.18
C GLY A 15 0.67 16.54 -9.31
N ARG A 16 -0.15 15.51 -9.04
CA ARG A 16 -1.07 14.90 -10.01
C ARG A 16 -2.51 15.11 -9.59
N PRO A 17 -3.42 15.44 -10.51
CA PRO A 17 -4.84 15.47 -10.20
C PRO A 17 -5.30 14.06 -9.84
N LEU A 18 -6.13 13.95 -8.79
CA LEU A 18 -6.79 12.70 -8.46
C LEU A 18 -7.93 12.46 -9.45
N PRO A 19 -8.14 11.20 -9.89
CA PRO A 19 -9.33 10.84 -10.64
C PRO A 19 -10.59 11.15 -9.85
N ASP A 20 -11.59 11.76 -10.46
CA ASP A 20 -12.88 12.08 -9.83
C ASP A 20 -13.62 10.84 -9.31
N THR A 21 -13.27 9.67 -9.86
CA THR A 21 -13.81 8.37 -9.45
C THR A 21 -13.17 7.83 -8.16
N LEU A 22 -12.06 8.39 -7.70
CA LEU A 22 -11.38 7.94 -6.49
C LEU A 22 -11.97 8.64 -5.25
N ASP A 23 -12.85 7.94 -4.57
CA ASP A 23 -13.56 8.39 -3.38
C ASP A 23 -13.55 7.37 -2.24
N GLU A 24 -14.17 7.70 -1.14
CA GLU A 24 -14.30 6.83 0.03
C GLU A 24 -15.10 5.55 -0.27
N ALA A 25 -16.08 5.61 -1.16
CA ALA A 25 -16.88 4.44 -1.53
C ALA A 25 -16.02 3.42 -2.31
N MET A 26 -15.17 3.89 -3.20
CA MET A 26 -14.22 3.03 -3.90
C MET A 26 -13.18 2.44 -2.95
N ILE A 27 -12.64 3.23 -2.00
CA ILE A 27 -11.73 2.73 -0.98
C ILE A 27 -12.40 1.62 -0.18
N HIS A 28 -13.62 1.82 0.27
CA HIS A 28 -14.40 0.82 0.99
C HIS A 28 -14.58 -0.47 0.16
N ALA A 29 -14.98 -0.35 -1.11
CA ALA A 29 -15.17 -1.50 -1.99
C ALA A 29 -13.88 -2.30 -2.22
N VAL A 30 -12.74 -1.62 -2.41
CA VAL A 30 -11.43 -2.26 -2.55
C VAL A 30 -11.02 -2.95 -1.25
N VAL A 31 -11.12 -2.27 -0.11
CA VAL A 31 -10.72 -2.82 1.19
C VAL A 31 -11.55 -4.06 1.53
N HIS A 32 -12.86 -3.95 1.48
CA HIS A 32 -13.74 -5.08 1.82
C HIS A 32 -13.56 -6.26 0.86
N GLY A 33 -13.58 -6.00 -0.45
CA GLY A 33 -13.38 -7.05 -1.44
C GLY A 33 -12.03 -7.75 -1.32
N PHE A 34 -10.97 -7.01 -1.00
CA PHE A 34 -9.64 -7.55 -0.82
C PHE A 34 -9.53 -8.43 0.45
N TYR A 35 -10.02 -7.96 1.59
CA TYR A 35 -9.94 -8.74 2.83
C TYR A 35 -10.87 -9.95 2.83
N ASP A 36 -11.94 -9.92 2.05
CA ASP A 36 -12.75 -11.12 1.81
C ASP A 36 -11.97 -12.22 1.08
N GLU A 37 -11.13 -11.86 0.11
CA GLU A 37 -10.24 -12.80 -0.57
C GLU A 37 -9.11 -13.26 0.36
N ILE A 38 -8.48 -12.35 1.12
CA ILE A 38 -7.42 -12.66 2.09
C ILE A 38 -7.88 -13.72 3.09
N ARG A 39 -9.08 -13.56 3.66
CA ARG A 39 -9.60 -14.47 4.69
C ARG A 39 -9.80 -15.91 4.18
N ARG A 40 -10.04 -16.06 2.88
CA ARG A 40 -10.23 -17.38 2.21
C ARG A 40 -8.96 -17.92 1.59
N ASP A 41 -7.91 -17.11 1.50
CA ASP A 41 -6.66 -17.52 0.86
C ASP A 41 -5.92 -18.58 1.70
N ALA A 42 -5.43 -19.62 1.04
CA ALA A 42 -4.79 -20.74 1.72
C ALA A 42 -3.47 -20.36 2.41
N LEU A 43 -2.75 -19.36 1.89
CA LEU A 43 -1.47 -18.91 2.42
C LEU A 43 -1.64 -17.78 3.44
N LEU A 44 -2.46 -16.79 3.13
CA LEU A 44 -2.62 -15.58 3.95
C LEU A 44 -3.72 -15.72 5.00
N GLY A 45 -4.79 -16.47 4.69
CA GLY A 45 -5.92 -16.64 5.60
C GLY A 45 -5.52 -17.10 7.00
N PRO A 46 -4.68 -18.12 7.18
CA PRO A 46 -4.22 -18.56 8.49
C PRO A 46 -3.53 -17.45 9.30
N ILE A 47 -2.69 -16.64 8.65
CA ILE A 47 -1.97 -15.53 9.30
C ILE A 47 -2.96 -14.45 9.75
N PHE A 48 -3.82 -14.00 8.85
CA PHE A 48 -4.75 -12.91 9.14
C PHE A 48 -5.84 -13.33 10.14
N ASN A 49 -6.44 -14.51 9.97
CA ASN A 49 -7.46 -15.02 10.88
C ASN A 49 -6.88 -15.42 12.26
N GLY A 50 -5.58 -15.73 12.32
CA GLY A 50 -4.88 -15.93 13.58
C GLY A 50 -4.53 -14.64 14.31
N ALA A 51 -4.28 -13.57 13.57
CA ALA A 51 -3.93 -12.26 14.13
C ALA A 51 -5.14 -11.37 14.47
N ILE A 52 -6.28 -11.60 13.82
CA ILE A 52 -7.50 -10.79 13.92
C ILE A 52 -8.63 -11.71 14.35
N ALA A 53 -9.12 -11.55 15.60
CA ALA A 53 -10.25 -12.32 16.09
C ALA A 53 -11.53 -12.02 15.28
N PRO A 54 -12.46 -12.99 15.15
CA PRO A 54 -13.66 -12.83 14.32
C PRO A 54 -14.45 -11.55 14.59
N GLU A 55 -14.61 -11.19 15.86
CA GLU A 55 -15.32 -9.99 16.31
C GLU A 55 -14.57 -8.68 16.04
N GLN A 56 -13.27 -8.75 15.79
CA GLN A 56 -12.41 -7.58 15.52
C GLN A 56 -12.36 -7.20 14.04
N TRP A 57 -12.84 -8.07 13.15
CA TRP A 57 -12.82 -7.81 11.72
C TRP A 57 -13.51 -6.50 11.30
N PRO A 58 -14.71 -6.15 11.80
CA PRO A 58 -15.35 -4.88 11.43
C PRO A 58 -14.49 -3.67 11.80
N HIS A 59 -13.88 -3.69 12.97
CA HIS A 59 -12.97 -2.62 13.41
C HIS A 59 -11.69 -2.57 12.56
N HIS A 60 -11.11 -3.73 12.24
CA HIS A 60 -9.93 -3.80 11.38
C HIS A 60 -10.22 -3.26 9.98
N LEU A 61 -11.34 -3.61 9.36
CA LEU A 61 -11.73 -3.12 8.04
C LEU A 61 -11.94 -1.61 8.04
N SER A 62 -12.63 -1.07 9.06
CA SER A 62 -12.78 0.38 9.23
C SER A 62 -11.41 1.08 9.30
N LYS A 63 -10.51 0.55 10.12
CA LYS A 63 -9.14 1.08 10.24
C LYS A 63 -8.35 1.01 8.93
N MET A 64 -8.57 0.00 8.10
CA MET A 64 -7.94 -0.12 6.80
C MET A 64 -8.56 0.85 5.78
N CYS A 65 -9.85 1.14 5.84
CA CYS A 65 -10.46 2.22 5.07
C CYS A 65 -9.83 3.57 5.43
N ASP A 66 -9.66 3.88 6.71
CA ASP A 66 -9.01 5.10 7.16
C ASP A 66 -7.54 5.19 6.71
N PHE A 67 -6.81 4.07 6.76
CA PHE A 67 -5.43 3.98 6.26
C PHE A 67 -5.34 4.30 4.75
N TRP A 68 -6.20 3.71 3.94
CA TRP A 68 -6.20 3.95 2.50
C TRP A 68 -6.72 5.35 2.15
N SER A 69 -7.70 5.87 2.90
CA SER A 69 -8.16 7.26 2.78
C SER A 69 -7.02 8.25 3.06
N ALA A 70 -6.30 8.07 4.16
CA ALA A 70 -5.14 8.90 4.47
C ALA A 70 -4.03 8.79 3.42
N THR A 71 -3.82 7.58 2.88
CA THR A 71 -2.77 7.30 1.90
C THR A 71 -3.06 7.89 0.52
N LEU A 72 -4.31 7.80 0.04
CA LEU A 72 -4.70 8.19 -1.31
C LEU A 72 -5.34 9.58 -1.37
N LEU A 73 -6.23 9.90 -0.42
CA LEU A 73 -6.99 11.15 -0.38
C LEU A 73 -6.37 12.19 0.57
N ARG A 74 -5.27 11.85 1.25
CA ARG A 74 -4.58 12.73 2.20
C ARG A 74 -5.45 13.20 3.35
N THR A 75 -6.39 12.37 3.79
CA THR A 75 -7.19 12.66 4.99
C THR A 75 -6.36 12.46 6.26
N SER A 76 -6.82 13.04 7.37
CA SER A 76 -6.19 12.89 8.69
C SER A 76 -6.80 11.75 9.54
N ARG A 77 -7.50 10.79 8.90
CA ARG A 77 -8.25 9.75 9.63
C ARG A 77 -7.37 8.66 10.25
N TYR A 78 -6.17 8.45 9.71
CA TYR A 78 -5.27 7.41 10.19
C TYR A 78 -4.01 8.00 10.81
N ASP A 79 -3.79 7.69 12.09
CA ASP A 79 -2.61 8.05 12.89
C ASP A 79 -1.82 6.82 13.39
N GLY A 80 -2.19 5.64 12.89
CA GLY A 80 -1.62 4.37 13.35
C GLY A 80 -0.21 4.10 12.85
N ARG A 81 0.40 3.08 13.45
CA ARG A 81 1.71 2.53 13.07
C ARG A 81 1.52 1.13 12.48
N PRO A 82 1.45 0.98 11.15
CA PRO A 82 1.13 -0.31 10.55
C PRO A 82 2.27 -1.33 10.63
N LEU A 83 3.53 -0.90 10.69
CA LEU A 83 4.69 -1.79 10.63
C LEU A 83 4.87 -2.71 11.87
N PRO A 84 4.78 -2.24 13.14
CA PRO A 84 5.07 -3.06 14.31
C PRO A 84 4.30 -4.38 14.38
N PRO A 85 2.99 -4.45 14.09
CA PRO A 85 2.28 -5.73 14.06
C PRO A 85 2.85 -6.74 13.07
N HIS A 86 3.36 -6.28 11.92
CA HIS A 86 3.95 -7.14 10.90
C HIS A 86 5.33 -7.67 11.30
N LEU A 87 6.10 -6.90 12.08
CA LEU A 87 7.38 -7.35 12.63
C LEU A 87 7.20 -8.48 13.66
N ALA A 88 6.03 -8.55 14.30
CA ALA A 88 5.70 -9.56 15.30
C ALA A 88 5.28 -10.92 14.70
N ILE A 89 5.14 -11.03 13.38
CA ILE A 89 4.74 -12.26 12.68
C ILE A 89 6.01 -12.96 12.16
N PRO A 90 6.48 -14.05 12.81
CA PRO A 90 7.73 -14.71 12.44
C PRO A 90 7.71 -15.32 11.03
N GLU A 91 6.56 -15.83 10.61
CA GLU A 91 6.36 -16.54 9.34
C GLU A 91 6.29 -15.59 8.13
N LEU A 92 6.09 -14.29 8.36
CA LEU A 92 5.85 -13.34 7.28
C LEU A 92 7.09 -13.20 6.38
N GLY A 93 7.05 -13.78 5.20
CA GLY A 93 8.15 -13.82 4.24
C GLY A 93 7.77 -13.31 2.86
N GLU A 94 8.70 -13.44 1.92
CA GLU A 94 8.61 -12.96 0.54
C GLU A 94 7.37 -13.50 -0.20
N GLU A 95 7.06 -14.78 -0.03
CA GLU A 95 5.91 -15.42 -0.65
C GLU A 95 4.58 -14.79 -0.20
N HIS A 96 4.49 -14.41 1.06
CA HIS A 96 3.30 -13.76 1.64
C HIS A 96 3.08 -12.37 1.01
N PHE A 97 4.15 -11.58 0.84
CA PHE A 97 4.06 -10.27 0.16
C PHE A 97 3.70 -10.41 -1.31
N ARG A 98 4.26 -11.41 -2.01
CA ARG A 98 3.90 -11.67 -3.41
C ARG A 98 2.43 -12.08 -3.55
N ARG A 99 1.95 -12.97 -2.66
CA ARG A 99 0.54 -13.38 -2.66
C ARG A 99 -0.38 -12.22 -2.34
N TRP A 100 -0.04 -11.42 -1.33
CA TRP A 100 -0.76 -10.22 -0.94
C TRP A 100 -0.90 -9.24 -2.11
N LEU A 101 0.18 -8.91 -2.79
CA LEU A 101 0.18 -8.04 -3.97
C LEU A 101 -0.64 -8.63 -5.12
N SER A 102 -0.58 -9.93 -5.35
CA SER A 102 -1.35 -10.61 -6.40
C SER A 102 -2.86 -10.50 -6.15
N LEU A 103 -3.32 -10.78 -4.93
CA LEU A 103 -4.73 -10.66 -4.56
C LEU A 103 -5.19 -9.20 -4.58
N PHE A 104 -4.34 -8.28 -4.11
CA PHE A 104 -4.65 -6.87 -4.14
C PHE A 104 -4.81 -6.35 -5.57
N GLN A 105 -3.89 -6.72 -6.46
CA GLN A 105 -3.98 -6.37 -7.88
C GLN A 105 -5.26 -6.91 -8.52
N ALA A 106 -5.61 -8.15 -8.29
CA ALA A 106 -6.83 -8.75 -8.84
C ALA A 106 -8.09 -8.02 -8.33
N THR A 107 -8.12 -7.66 -7.05
CA THR A 107 -9.24 -6.90 -6.47
C THR A 107 -9.35 -5.49 -7.07
N VAL A 108 -8.23 -4.78 -7.15
CA VAL A 108 -8.17 -3.43 -7.73
C VAL A 108 -8.63 -3.44 -9.20
N GLN A 109 -8.17 -4.40 -9.99
CA GLN A 109 -8.58 -4.53 -11.40
C GLN A 109 -10.07 -4.83 -11.57
N ARG A 110 -10.68 -5.52 -10.62
CA ARG A 110 -12.12 -5.82 -10.61
C ARG A 110 -12.98 -4.63 -10.19
N VAL A 111 -12.47 -3.81 -9.27
CA VAL A 111 -13.26 -2.76 -8.59
C VAL A 111 -13.04 -1.38 -9.20
N CYS A 112 -11.82 -1.08 -9.65
CA CYS A 112 -11.42 0.28 -10.00
C CYS A 112 -11.29 0.49 -11.51
N PRO A 113 -11.63 1.68 -12.02
CA PRO A 113 -11.15 2.16 -13.31
C PRO A 113 -9.60 2.19 -13.34
N PRO A 114 -8.98 2.04 -14.52
CA PRO A 114 -7.52 1.92 -14.64
C PRO A 114 -6.72 3.05 -13.98
N GLU A 115 -7.20 4.28 -14.04
CA GLU A 115 -6.54 5.45 -13.47
C GLU A 115 -6.50 5.40 -11.94
N ALA A 116 -7.64 5.17 -11.29
CA ALA A 116 -7.71 5.00 -9.84
C ALA A 116 -6.96 3.74 -9.40
N GLY A 117 -7.12 2.64 -10.12
CA GLY A 117 -6.43 1.38 -9.84
C GLY A 117 -4.91 1.51 -9.83
N SER A 118 -4.33 2.30 -10.74
CA SER A 118 -2.89 2.53 -10.80
C SER A 118 -2.35 3.19 -9.53
N LEU A 119 -3.12 4.11 -8.92
CA LEU A 119 -2.73 4.77 -7.67
C LEU A 119 -2.74 3.79 -6.48
N PHE A 120 -3.75 2.94 -6.38
CA PHE A 120 -3.78 1.87 -5.36
C PHE A 120 -2.58 0.95 -5.49
N LEU A 121 -2.27 0.47 -6.70
CA LEU A 121 -1.16 -0.45 -6.94
C LEU A 121 0.20 0.18 -6.67
N GLU A 122 0.40 1.43 -7.07
CA GLU A 122 1.64 2.16 -6.77
C GLU A 122 1.88 2.24 -5.25
N ARG A 123 0.85 2.58 -4.47
CA ARG A 123 0.95 2.66 -3.01
C ARG A 123 1.16 1.28 -2.38
N ALA A 124 0.42 0.27 -2.83
CA ALA A 124 0.58 -1.10 -2.34
C ALA A 124 2.00 -1.63 -2.55
N LEU A 125 2.59 -1.40 -3.72
CA LEU A 125 3.97 -1.78 -4.01
C LEU A 125 4.98 -1.08 -3.09
N ARG A 126 4.82 0.21 -2.83
CA ARG A 126 5.69 0.97 -1.91
C ARG A 126 5.58 0.46 -0.47
N ILE A 127 4.36 0.17 -0.01
CA ILE A 127 4.11 -0.37 1.33
C ILE A 127 4.76 -1.75 1.47
N ALA A 128 4.51 -2.65 0.53
CA ALA A 128 5.09 -3.98 0.54
C ALA A 128 6.63 -3.95 0.52
N HIS A 129 7.22 -3.09 -0.32
CA HIS A 129 8.66 -2.90 -0.37
C HIS A 129 9.24 -2.40 0.97
N SER A 130 8.63 -1.38 1.55
CA SER A 130 9.04 -0.82 2.83
C SER A 130 8.96 -1.86 3.97
N PHE A 131 7.88 -2.64 4.02
CA PHE A 131 7.71 -3.67 5.05
C PHE A 131 8.70 -4.81 4.89
N ARG A 132 8.95 -5.27 3.66
CA ARG A 132 9.95 -6.30 3.37
C ARG A 132 11.35 -5.88 3.83
N LEU A 133 11.75 -4.63 3.53
CA LEU A 133 13.04 -4.08 3.97
C LEU A 133 13.12 -4.01 5.50
N ALA A 134 12.07 -3.54 6.17
CA ALA A 134 12.03 -3.43 7.62
C ALA A 134 12.09 -4.81 8.30
N ILE A 135 11.36 -5.80 7.79
CA ILE A 135 11.39 -7.18 8.29
C ILE A 135 12.76 -7.81 8.08
N ALA A 136 13.37 -7.61 6.90
CA ALA A 136 14.70 -8.06 6.60
C ALA A 136 15.73 -7.49 7.59
N HIS A 137 15.67 -6.18 7.79
CA HIS A 137 16.56 -5.48 8.74
C HIS A 137 16.38 -5.98 10.18
N ASN A 138 15.13 -6.17 10.61
CA ASN A 138 14.81 -6.63 11.98
C ASN A 138 15.27 -8.07 12.26
N ARG A 139 15.32 -8.92 11.23
CA ARG A 139 15.78 -10.33 11.35
C ARG A 139 17.29 -10.50 11.27
N GLY A 140 18.04 -9.45 10.93
CA GLY A 140 19.50 -9.49 10.77
C GLY A 140 19.98 -10.04 9.42
N PRO A 141 21.30 -10.09 9.16
CA PRO A 141 21.87 -10.28 7.82
C PRO A 141 21.70 -11.68 7.21
N THR A 142 21.08 -12.64 7.89
CA THR A 142 21.22 -14.06 7.53
C THR A 142 20.15 -14.60 6.57
N THR A 143 19.10 -13.87 6.15
CA THR A 143 17.98 -14.60 5.49
C THR A 143 17.22 -13.91 4.36
N LEU A 144 17.72 -12.90 3.69
CA LEU A 144 16.99 -12.41 2.52
C LEU A 144 17.91 -12.16 1.33
N GLU A 145 17.97 -13.13 0.43
CA GLU A 145 18.16 -12.81 -0.99
C GLU A 145 16.95 -11.97 -1.40
N ILE A 146 17.08 -10.66 -1.36
CA ILE A 146 16.10 -9.74 -1.92
C ILE A 146 16.14 -9.94 -3.44
N ARG A 147 15.36 -10.89 -3.94
CA ARG A 147 15.20 -11.02 -5.40
C ARG A 147 14.57 -9.72 -5.92
N PRO A 148 15.10 -9.20 -7.03
CA PRO A 148 14.60 -7.96 -7.62
C PRO A 148 13.10 -8.05 -7.85
N THR A 149 12.40 -6.97 -7.46
CA THR A 149 10.95 -6.84 -7.70
C THR A 149 10.67 -6.81 -9.20
N ALA A 150 9.42 -7.02 -9.59
CA ALA A 150 8.97 -6.99 -10.99
C ALA A 150 9.48 -5.76 -11.79
N ARG A 151 9.81 -4.66 -11.13
CA ARG A 151 10.42 -3.47 -11.75
C ARG A 151 11.79 -3.76 -12.36
N GLU A 152 12.66 -4.52 -11.69
CA GLU A 152 14.00 -4.87 -12.20
C GLU A 152 13.95 -5.99 -13.26
N SER A 153 12.93 -6.83 -13.24
CA SER A 153 12.76 -7.89 -14.23
C SER A 153 12.25 -7.39 -15.59
N TRP A 154 11.57 -6.23 -15.66
CA TRP A 154 11.16 -5.66 -16.94
C TRP A 154 12.18 -4.68 -17.52
N GLU A 155 13.02 -4.03 -16.70
CA GLU A 155 14.18 -3.26 -17.15
C GLU A 155 15.17 -4.13 -17.96
N ARG A 156 15.32 -5.40 -17.57
CA ARG A 156 16.15 -6.37 -18.31
C ARG A 156 15.56 -6.82 -19.67
N ARG A 157 14.32 -6.48 -19.98
CA ARG A 157 13.65 -6.85 -21.26
C ARG A 157 13.69 -5.76 -22.32
N GLY A 158 14.67 -4.86 -22.28
CA GLY A 158 15.03 -4.02 -23.42
C GLY A 158 14.17 -2.77 -23.64
N ARG A 159 13.66 -2.14 -22.60
CA ARG A 159 13.13 -0.78 -22.71
C ARG A 159 14.25 0.23 -22.54
N PRO A 160 14.26 1.33 -23.33
CA PRO A 160 15.28 2.39 -23.21
C PRO A 160 15.23 2.99 -21.79
N PRO A 161 16.37 3.43 -21.25
CA PRO A 161 16.44 4.05 -19.94
C PRO A 161 15.52 5.28 -19.88
N PRO A 162 14.88 5.54 -18.71
CA PRO A 162 14.07 6.74 -18.53
C PRO A 162 14.95 7.99 -18.70
N ASP A 163 14.36 9.04 -19.28
CA ASP A 163 14.95 10.36 -19.51
C ASP A 163 15.72 10.83 -18.26
N PRO A 164 17.00 11.23 -18.38
CA PRO A 164 17.84 11.67 -17.26
C PRO A 164 17.32 12.92 -16.52
N LYS A 165 16.24 13.55 -16.97
CA LYS A 165 15.55 14.63 -16.26
C LYS A 165 14.73 14.20 -15.05
N PHE A 166 14.52 12.90 -14.85
CA PHE A 166 13.91 12.34 -13.63
C PHE A 166 14.99 11.75 -12.72
N SER A 167 15.75 12.58 -12.05
CA SER A 167 16.62 12.18 -10.94
C SER A 167 15.79 11.53 -9.82
N PRO A 168 16.25 10.39 -9.25
CA PRO A 168 15.64 9.83 -8.06
C PRO A 168 15.77 10.83 -6.91
N VAL A 169 14.65 11.09 -6.25
CA VAL A 169 14.56 11.97 -5.09
C VAL A 169 15.57 11.54 -4.03
N ASN A 170 16.44 12.48 -3.71
CA ASN A 170 17.53 12.37 -2.76
C ASN A 170 17.04 11.94 -1.37
N LEU A 171 17.39 10.72 -0.95
CA LEU A 171 17.07 10.12 0.36
C LEU A 171 17.88 10.73 1.53
N ARG A 172 18.18 12.03 1.50
CA ARG A 172 18.99 12.72 2.52
C ARG A 172 18.20 13.49 3.57
N CYS A 173 16.96 13.18 3.85
CA CYS A 173 16.19 13.84 4.93
C CYS A 173 15.38 12.85 5.76
N LEU A 174 16.07 11.98 6.51
CA LEU A 174 15.52 11.36 7.72
C LEU A 174 16.66 11.11 8.72
N LYS A 175 17.28 12.20 9.19
CA LYS A 175 17.94 12.19 10.50
C LYS A 175 16.86 12.33 11.55
N VAL A 176 16.44 11.23 12.14
CA VAL A 176 15.70 11.23 13.39
C VAL A 176 16.72 11.37 14.50
N GLU A 177 16.80 12.55 15.09
CA GLU A 177 17.54 12.75 16.35
C GLU A 177 16.82 12.00 17.47
N LEU A 178 17.43 10.92 17.94
CA LEU A 178 17.08 10.28 19.20
C LEU A 178 17.62 11.17 20.34
N ARG A 179 16.75 11.99 20.93
CA ARG A 179 17.02 12.60 22.23
C ARG A 179 16.73 11.58 23.32
N SER A 180 17.78 11.20 24.05
CA SER A 180 17.67 10.44 25.30
C SER A 180 16.99 11.30 26.39
N PRO A 181 16.11 10.73 27.24
CA PRO A 181 15.61 11.41 28.41
C PRO A 181 16.65 11.33 29.54
N GLN A 182 16.91 12.45 30.17
CA GLN A 182 17.46 12.50 31.52
C GLN A 182 16.34 12.44 32.54
#